data_11dd1de7367118573b6dd4214ae42696
#
_entry.id   11dd1de7367118573b6dd4214ae42696
#
_cell.length_a   1.000
_cell.length_b   1.000
_cell.length_c   1.000
_cell.angle_alpha   90.00
_cell.angle_beta   90.00
_cell.angle_gamma   90.00
#
_symmetry.space_group_name_H-M   'P 1'
#
loop_
_entity.id
_entity.type
_entity.pdbx_description
1 polymer ?
#
loop_
_entity_poly.entity_id
_entity_poly.type
_entity_poly.pdbx_seq_one_letter_code
_entity_poly.pdbx_strand_id
1 'polypeptide(L)'
;MKRIVKKTAAALLAFTLTAAVFSGCGSTASSAASADATAESTSAASAESGKLEKVKAAGKLVIGVEGTYPPFTYHDDSGELTGLDIELGKALAEKLGVEAEFQEAAWDSLLIGIDSGRFDTVINSVSITDERAEKYDFSDPYYYEARRVVVRADDDSIQTPEDLKGKKIATNATNAFIPWYEAQGAEIVGVDTSSEAIDLVLSGRADFLGTSVPVLNAYLDEHPDAKDKLKEAFVIPDSEDVIAIPVRKGETEYLDAINAALAELREEGKLKEISEKYLGGDYTESAYQ
;
A
#
# COMPACT_ATOMS: atom_id res chain seq x y z
N MET A 1 -4.14 4.37 -55.25
CA MET A 1 -2.93 4.81 -55.97
C MET A 1 -1.76 4.87 -55.01
N LYS A 2 -0.68 4.16 -55.38
CA LYS A 2 0.75 4.25 -54.97
C LYS A 2 1.15 4.10 -53.50
N ARG A 3 1.64 2.90 -53.25
CA ARG A 3 2.61 2.50 -52.21
C ARG A 3 3.88 3.31 -52.31
N ILE A 4 4.51 3.67 -51.19
CA ILE A 4 5.97 3.89 -51.11
C ILE A 4 6.49 3.14 -49.90
N VAL A 5 7.24 2.08 -50.19
CA VAL A 5 8.11 1.32 -49.30
C VAL A 5 9.47 2.00 -49.31
N LYS A 6 10.07 2.28 -48.20
CA LYS A 6 11.51 2.54 -48.10
C LYS A 6 12.15 1.63 -47.06
N LYS A 7 12.98 0.72 -47.58
CA LYS A 7 13.99 -0.09 -46.87
C LYS A 7 15.27 0.72 -46.75
N THR A 8 15.96 0.65 -45.61
CA THR A 8 17.41 0.80 -45.46
C THR A 8 17.76 0.18 -44.08
N ALA A 9 18.44 -0.85 -44.01
CA ALA A 9 19.84 -1.26 -44.23
C ALA A 9 20.63 -1.29 -42.89
N ALA A 10 21.01 -2.50 -42.53
CA ALA A 10 21.81 -2.89 -41.36
C ALA A 10 23.25 -2.36 -41.50
N ALA A 11 23.86 -2.03 -40.36
CA ALA A 11 25.33 -1.91 -40.26
C ALA A 11 25.79 -2.68 -39.01
N LEU A 12 26.41 -3.82 -39.23
CA LEU A 12 27.23 -4.60 -38.30
C LEU A 12 28.54 -3.85 -38.07
N LEU A 13 28.93 -3.64 -36.83
CA LEU A 13 30.32 -3.34 -36.48
C LEU A 13 30.82 -4.39 -35.50
N ALA A 14 31.70 -5.25 -35.98
CA ALA A 14 32.50 -6.18 -35.20
C ALA A 14 33.69 -5.40 -34.58
N PHE A 15 33.91 -5.59 -33.27
CA PHE A 15 35.15 -5.14 -32.63
C PHE A 15 35.90 -6.35 -32.07
N THR A 16 37.13 -6.48 -32.55
CA THR A 16 38.06 -7.59 -32.37
C THR A 16 38.75 -7.55 -31.00
N LEU A 17 38.87 -8.75 -30.40
CA LEU A 17 39.69 -9.10 -29.26
C LEU A 17 41.19 -8.87 -29.52
N THR A 18 41.91 -8.29 -28.56
CA THR A 18 43.37 -8.39 -28.49
C THR A 18 43.79 -8.85 -27.10
N ALA A 19 44.30 -10.07 -27.03
CA ALA A 19 44.94 -10.67 -25.87
C ALA A 19 46.43 -10.22 -25.84
N ALA A 20 46.93 -9.82 -24.68
CA ALA A 20 48.35 -9.67 -24.41
C ALA A 20 48.73 -10.56 -23.20
N VAL A 21 49.51 -11.58 -23.54
CA VAL A 21 50.17 -12.50 -22.59
C VAL A 21 51.53 -11.90 -22.26
N PHE A 22 51.85 -11.76 -20.97
CA PHE A 22 53.23 -11.58 -20.52
C PHE A 22 53.59 -12.65 -19.51
N SER A 23 54.43 -13.59 -19.98
CA SER A 23 55.16 -14.54 -19.17
C SER A 23 56.46 -13.89 -18.68
N GLY A 24 56.80 -14.12 -17.43
CA GLY A 24 58.11 -13.77 -16.89
C GLY A 24 58.40 -14.65 -15.67
N CYS A 25 59.15 -15.76 -15.93
CA CYS A 25 59.80 -16.59 -14.92
C CYS A 25 61.03 -15.89 -14.34
N GLY A 26 61.27 -16.09 -13.01
CA GLY A 26 62.57 -15.76 -12.39
C GLY A 26 62.60 -16.34 -10.99
N SER A 27 63.19 -17.53 -10.86
CA SER A 27 63.53 -18.21 -9.61
C SER A 27 64.73 -17.55 -8.93
N THR A 28 64.74 -17.42 -7.61
CA THR A 28 65.86 -17.81 -6.75
C THR A 28 65.41 -17.89 -5.27
N ALA A 29 65.81 -18.95 -4.63
CA ALA A 29 65.60 -19.27 -3.21
C ALA A 29 66.57 -18.50 -2.30
N SER A 30 66.15 -18.16 -1.08
CA SER A 30 66.89 -18.40 0.16
C SER A 30 66.16 -17.99 1.42
N SER A 31 65.85 -18.97 2.25
CA SER A 31 66.03 -19.15 3.69
C SER A 31 65.62 -18.06 4.68
N ALA A 32 64.68 -18.46 5.55
CA ALA A 32 64.52 -18.35 7.00
C ALA A 32 64.52 -16.98 7.71
N ALA A 33 63.37 -16.68 8.30
CA ALA A 33 63.27 -16.42 9.75
C ALA A 33 61.82 -16.29 10.15
N SER A 34 61.40 -17.08 11.16
CA SER A 34 60.12 -17.03 11.81
C SER A 34 59.93 -15.72 12.57
N ALA A 35 58.82 -15.06 12.34
CA ALA A 35 58.23 -14.14 13.29
C ALA A 35 56.72 -14.36 13.26
N ASP A 36 56.23 -14.94 14.32
CA ASP A 36 54.83 -15.09 14.68
C ASP A 36 54.23 -13.70 14.84
N ALA A 37 53.34 -13.31 13.94
CA ALA A 37 52.50 -12.17 14.10
C ALA A 37 51.08 -12.63 13.82
N THR A 38 50.40 -13.01 14.89
CA THR A 38 48.96 -13.23 14.92
C THR A 38 48.26 -11.95 14.48
N ALA A 39 47.98 -11.84 13.17
CA ALA A 39 47.05 -10.84 12.66
C ALA A 39 45.65 -11.37 12.98
N GLU A 40 45.08 -10.92 14.07
CA GLU A 40 43.62 -10.93 14.24
C GLU A 40 43.02 -10.19 13.08
N SER A 41 42.54 -10.96 12.12
CA SER A 41 41.62 -10.48 11.08
C SER A 41 40.29 -10.24 11.80
N THR A 42 40.14 -9.06 12.37
CA THR A 42 38.85 -8.49 12.69
C THR A 42 38.15 -8.25 11.33
N SER A 43 37.47 -9.28 10.84
CA SER A 43 36.39 -9.12 9.88
C SER A 43 35.32 -8.28 10.57
N ALA A 44 35.44 -6.97 10.47
CA ALA A 44 34.30 -6.08 10.67
C ALA A 44 33.33 -6.42 9.55
N ALA A 45 32.44 -7.39 9.81
CA ALA A 45 31.17 -7.45 9.12
C ALA A 45 30.53 -6.09 9.40
N SER A 46 30.54 -5.21 8.40
CA SER A 46 29.67 -4.06 8.39
C SER A 46 28.25 -4.65 8.44
N ALA A 47 27.68 -4.71 9.63
CA ALA A 47 26.26 -4.96 9.80
C ALA A 47 25.58 -3.91 8.94
N GLU A 48 24.88 -4.32 7.88
CA GLU A 48 24.01 -3.40 7.16
C GLU A 48 23.07 -2.79 8.20
N SER A 49 23.11 -1.46 8.33
CA SER A 49 22.24 -0.75 9.26
C SER A 49 20.79 -1.15 8.99
N GLY A 50 20.06 -1.54 10.04
CA GLY A 50 18.67 -1.93 9.95
C GLY A 50 17.79 -0.85 9.32
N LYS A 51 16.58 -1.19 8.89
CA LYS A 51 15.66 -0.23 8.28
C LYS A 51 15.39 0.97 9.20
N LEU A 52 15.14 0.72 10.49
CA LEU A 52 14.90 1.77 11.48
C LEU A 52 16.07 2.78 11.56
N GLU A 53 17.30 2.28 11.58
CA GLU A 53 18.48 3.14 11.61
C GLU A 53 18.61 3.99 10.36
N LYS A 54 18.27 3.43 9.17
CA LYS A 54 18.27 4.17 7.90
C LYS A 54 17.23 5.29 7.91
N VAL A 55 16.01 5.03 8.40
CA VAL A 55 14.95 6.03 8.55
C VAL A 55 15.40 7.15 9.51
N LYS A 56 15.92 6.78 10.69
CA LYS A 56 16.43 7.75 11.68
C LYS A 56 17.60 8.58 11.15
N ALA A 57 18.54 7.96 10.45
CA ALA A 57 19.69 8.64 9.87
C ALA A 57 19.27 9.59 8.72
N ALA A 58 18.24 9.24 7.95
CA ALA A 58 17.67 10.11 6.94
C ALA A 58 16.86 11.28 7.51
N GLY A 59 16.46 11.18 8.81
CA GLY A 59 15.62 12.18 9.48
C GLY A 59 14.19 12.25 8.94
N LYS A 60 13.77 11.28 8.15
CA LYS A 60 12.44 11.24 7.55
C LYS A 60 11.91 9.82 7.35
N LEU A 61 10.58 9.69 7.45
CA LEU A 61 9.81 8.50 7.12
C LEU A 61 9.11 8.74 5.78
N VAL A 62 9.50 8.00 4.73
CA VAL A 62 8.88 8.11 3.40
C VAL A 62 7.67 7.18 3.33
N ILE A 63 6.48 7.75 3.23
CA ILE A 63 5.19 7.06 3.28
C ILE A 63 4.52 7.11 1.91
N GLY A 64 4.23 5.94 1.34
CA GLY A 64 3.42 5.82 0.13
C GLY A 64 1.93 6.02 0.42
N VAL A 65 1.25 6.85 -0.37
CA VAL A 65 -0.17 7.15 -0.26
C VAL A 65 -0.80 7.28 -1.65
N GLU A 66 -2.13 7.19 -1.75
CA GLU A 66 -2.83 7.33 -3.03
C GLU A 66 -3.14 8.79 -3.37
N GLY A 67 -3.56 9.59 -2.38
CA GLY A 67 -3.94 11.00 -2.57
C GLY A 67 -5.32 11.21 -3.22
N THR A 68 -6.04 10.13 -3.56
CA THR A 68 -7.37 10.16 -4.20
C THR A 68 -8.39 9.27 -3.49
N TYR A 69 -8.14 8.97 -2.22
CA TYR A 69 -8.96 8.05 -1.40
C TYR A 69 -9.50 8.72 -0.14
N PRO A 70 -10.51 9.62 -0.23
CA PRO A 70 -11.15 10.21 0.93
C PRO A 70 -11.96 9.14 1.71
N PRO A 71 -12.02 9.22 3.04
CA PRO A 71 -11.43 10.25 3.91
C PRO A 71 -10.02 9.91 4.43
N PHE A 72 -9.32 8.95 3.83
CA PHE A 72 -8.03 8.42 4.30
C PHE A 72 -6.83 9.21 3.78
N THR A 73 -6.69 9.33 2.45
CA THR A 73 -5.63 10.08 1.78
C THR A 73 -6.21 10.85 0.59
N TYR A 74 -6.33 12.16 0.70
CA TYR A 74 -6.92 12.98 -0.36
C TYR A 74 -6.44 14.43 -0.28
N HIS A 75 -6.71 15.20 -1.34
CA HIS A 75 -6.47 16.64 -1.36
C HIS A 75 -7.75 17.38 -0.98
N ASP A 76 -7.65 18.31 -0.02
CA ASP A 76 -8.75 19.19 0.33
C ASP A 76 -8.97 20.30 -0.72
N ASP A 77 -9.96 21.16 -0.49
CA ASP A 77 -10.30 22.27 -1.40
C ASP A 77 -9.15 23.25 -1.61
N SER A 78 -8.17 23.30 -0.71
CA SER A 78 -6.96 24.12 -0.86
C SER A 78 -5.86 23.44 -1.67
N GLY A 79 -6.02 22.15 -1.96
CA GLY A 79 -5.03 21.28 -2.58
C GLY A 79 -4.01 20.71 -1.61
N GLU A 80 -4.24 20.82 -0.28
CA GLU A 80 -3.37 20.22 0.73
C GLU A 80 -3.69 18.74 0.90
N LEU A 81 -2.65 17.89 0.91
CA LEU A 81 -2.80 16.45 1.17
C LEU A 81 -3.17 16.23 2.64
N THR A 82 -4.32 15.60 2.86
CA THR A 82 -4.95 15.41 4.17
C THR A 82 -5.65 14.04 4.27
N GLY A 83 -6.25 13.75 5.41
CA GLY A 83 -7.01 12.53 5.67
C GLY A 83 -6.51 11.77 6.91
N LEU A 84 -7.24 10.72 7.27
CA LEU A 84 -6.94 9.89 8.43
C LEU A 84 -5.50 9.36 8.39
N ASP A 85 -5.12 8.76 7.28
CA ASP A 85 -3.82 8.11 7.11
C ASP A 85 -2.67 9.13 7.02
N ILE A 86 -2.96 10.35 6.54
CA ILE A 86 -1.99 11.45 6.53
C ILE A 86 -1.71 11.94 7.96
N GLU A 87 -2.75 12.11 8.79
CA GLU A 87 -2.54 12.51 10.19
C GLU A 87 -1.88 11.39 11.00
N LEU A 88 -2.28 10.14 10.78
CA LEU A 88 -1.61 9.00 11.39
C LEU A 88 -0.13 8.94 11.01
N GLY A 89 0.20 9.10 9.73
CA GLY A 89 1.58 9.10 9.24
C GLY A 89 2.43 10.22 9.87
N LYS A 90 1.88 11.41 10.02
CA LYS A 90 2.54 12.54 10.73
C LYS A 90 2.79 12.20 12.19
N ALA A 91 1.78 11.68 12.90
CA ALA A 91 1.90 11.32 14.31
C ALA A 91 2.88 10.15 14.54
N LEU A 92 2.88 9.15 13.65
CA LEU A 92 3.81 8.03 13.69
C LEU A 92 5.27 8.49 13.49
N ALA A 93 5.51 9.35 12.49
CA ALA A 93 6.84 9.89 12.22
C ALA A 93 7.37 10.72 13.42
N GLU A 94 6.52 11.52 14.06
CA GLU A 94 6.84 12.26 15.27
C GLU A 94 7.27 11.32 16.41
N LYS A 95 6.55 10.22 16.65
CA LYS A 95 6.91 9.19 17.64
C LYS A 95 8.23 8.51 17.33
N LEU A 96 8.55 8.31 16.05
CA LEU A 96 9.85 7.75 15.62
C LEU A 96 10.98 8.80 15.67
N GLY A 97 10.68 10.08 15.92
CA GLY A 97 11.64 11.18 16.00
C GLY A 97 12.14 11.65 14.63
N VAL A 98 11.32 11.55 13.58
CA VAL A 98 11.63 11.95 12.20
C VAL A 98 10.48 12.75 11.58
N GLU A 99 10.71 13.34 10.40
CA GLU A 99 9.65 14.03 9.63
C GLU A 99 8.90 13.04 8.73
N ALA A 100 7.60 13.24 8.52
CA ALA A 100 6.82 12.49 7.53
C ALA A 100 7.02 13.09 6.14
N GLU A 101 7.40 12.26 5.16
CA GLU A 101 7.42 12.61 3.74
C GLU A 101 6.43 11.73 2.99
N PHE A 102 5.38 12.31 2.43
CA PHE A 102 4.38 11.57 1.66
C PHE A 102 4.72 11.56 0.18
N GLN A 103 4.61 10.38 -0.44
CA GLN A 103 4.78 10.22 -1.88
C GLN A 103 3.55 9.54 -2.48
N GLU A 104 2.91 10.22 -3.42
CA GLU A 104 1.72 9.73 -4.08
C GLU A 104 2.04 8.73 -5.20
N ALA A 105 1.21 7.69 -5.28
CA ALA A 105 1.24 6.70 -6.35
C ALA A 105 -0.16 6.07 -6.49
N ALA A 106 -0.46 5.53 -7.67
CA ALA A 106 -1.67 4.73 -7.85
C ALA A 106 -1.67 3.52 -6.90
N TRP A 107 -2.85 3.13 -6.41
CA TRP A 107 -3.04 2.04 -5.45
C TRP A 107 -2.24 0.78 -5.80
N ASP A 108 -2.34 0.30 -7.05
CA ASP A 108 -1.66 -0.92 -7.52
C ASP A 108 -0.13 -0.86 -7.44
N SER A 109 0.44 0.33 -7.28
CA SER A 109 1.88 0.57 -7.22
C SER A 109 2.40 0.76 -5.79
N LEU A 110 1.52 0.92 -4.79
CA LEU A 110 1.92 1.27 -3.43
C LEU A 110 2.77 0.18 -2.77
N LEU A 111 2.27 -1.06 -2.71
CA LEU A 111 3.01 -2.15 -2.07
C LEU A 111 4.31 -2.49 -2.81
N ILE A 112 4.31 -2.43 -4.14
CA ILE A 112 5.51 -2.59 -4.96
C ILE A 112 6.55 -1.51 -4.63
N GLY A 113 6.12 -0.34 -4.22
CA GLY A 113 6.98 0.75 -3.77
C GLY A 113 7.78 0.42 -2.50
N ILE A 114 7.23 -0.41 -1.59
CA ILE A 114 7.96 -0.96 -0.43
C ILE A 114 9.07 -1.90 -0.91
N ASP A 115 8.76 -2.83 -1.83
CA ASP A 115 9.71 -3.81 -2.34
C ASP A 115 10.89 -3.16 -3.04
N SER A 116 10.62 -2.13 -3.83
CA SER A 116 11.64 -1.37 -4.55
C SER A 116 12.44 -0.39 -3.67
N GLY A 117 11.98 -0.16 -2.42
CA GLY A 117 12.58 0.82 -1.51
C GLY A 117 12.26 2.27 -1.88
N ARG A 118 11.24 2.50 -2.71
CA ARG A 118 10.70 3.84 -3.00
C ARG A 118 10.05 4.44 -1.76
N PHE A 119 9.35 3.62 -0.98
CA PHE A 119 8.73 3.98 0.29
C PHE A 119 9.37 3.19 1.44
N ASP A 120 9.37 3.76 2.62
CA ASP A 120 9.71 3.05 3.84
C ASP A 120 8.56 2.18 4.32
N THR A 121 7.34 2.68 4.11
CA THR A 121 6.08 1.99 4.37
C THR A 121 4.96 2.59 3.51
N VAL A 122 3.77 2.02 3.61
CA VAL A 122 2.52 2.54 3.03
C VAL A 122 1.50 2.71 4.15
N ILE A 123 0.88 3.89 4.23
CA ILE A 123 -0.26 4.16 5.11
C ILE A 123 -1.38 4.67 4.23
N ASN A 124 -2.26 3.74 3.82
CA ASN A 124 -3.33 3.98 2.84
C ASN A 124 -4.47 2.98 3.03
N SER A 125 -4.92 2.83 4.28
CA SER A 125 -6.00 1.89 4.64
C SER A 125 -5.77 0.48 4.07
N VAL A 126 -4.57 -0.08 4.33
CA VAL A 126 -4.18 -1.37 3.75
C VAL A 126 -4.73 -2.52 4.59
N SER A 127 -5.65 -3.29 4.00
CA SER A 127 -6.18 -4.51 4.61
C SER A 127 -5.10 -5.58 4.76
N ILE A 128 -5.10 -6.29 5.88
CA ILE A 128 -4.36 -7.54 6.05
C ILE A 128 -5.10 -8.62 5.26
N THR A 129 -4.40 -9.29 4.33
CA THR A 129 -4.88 -10.50 3.66
C THR A 129 -3.81 -11.59 3.71
N ASP A 130 -4.20 -12.85 3.57
CA ASP A 130 -3.26 -13.97 3.54
C ASP A 130 -2.19 -13.77 2.45
N GLU A 131 -2.60 -13.35 1.24
CA GLU A 131 -1.69 -13.09 0.14
C GLU A 131 -0.67 -11.99 0.47
N ARG A 132 -1.12 -10.90 1.09
CA ARG A 132 -0.23 -9.80 1.48
C ARG A 132 0.67 -10.19 2.64
N ALA A 133 0.16 -10.96 3.63
CA ALA A 133 0.93 -11.46 4.76
C ALA A 133 2.02 -12.48 4.38
N GLU A 134 1.90 -13.14 3.22
CA GLU A 134 3.00 -13.93 2.67
C GLU A 134 4.20 -13.08 2.24
N LYS A 135 3.98 -11.82 1.83
CA LYS A 135 4.99 -10.93 1.23
C LYS A 135 5.49 -9.84 2.18
N TYR A 136 4.61 -9.38 3.08
CA TYR A 136 4.85 -8.26 4.00
C TYR A 136 4.61 -8.70 5.43
N ASP A 137 5.27 -8.04 6.38
CA ASP A 137 4.88 -8.05 7.78
C ASP A 137 4.00 -6.83 8.04
N PHE A 138 3.04 -6.95 8.96
CA PHE A 138 2.07 -5.91 9.26
C PHE A 138 2.20 -5.46 10.71
N SER A 139 1.96 -4.18 10.95
CA SER A 139 1.85 -3.64 12.29
C SER A 139 0.61 -4.19 13.03
N ASP A 140 0.52 -3.87 14.32
CA ASP A 140 -0.75 -3.93 15.02
C ASP A 140 -1.79 -3.07 14.28
N PRO A 141 -3.06 -3.50 14.23
CA PRO A 141 -4.11 -2.77 13.53
C PRO A 141 -4.34 -1.38 14.13
N TYR A 142 -4.59 -0.39 13.29
CA TYR A 142 -4.95 0.95 13.73
C TYR A 142 -6.40 1.33 13.42
N TYR A 143 -7.06 0.54 12.56
CA TYR A 143 -8.42 0.78 12.09
C TYR A 143 -9.11 -0.53 11.73
N TYR A 144 -10.44 -0.57 11.98
CA TYR A 144 -11.31 -1.72 11.63
C TYR A 144 -12.55 -1.20 10.92
N GLU A 145 -12.98 -1.89 9.87
CA GLU A 145 -14.22 -1.56 9.19
C GLU A 145 -14.98 -2.80 8.72
N ALA A 146 -16.30 -2.65 8.55
CA ALA A 146 -17.13 -3.67 7.91
C ALA A 146 -17.45 -3.25 6.48
N ARG A 147 -17.30 -4.17 5.53
CA ARG A 147 -17.64 -3.94 4.13
C ARG A 147 -19.14 -4.07 3.89
N ARG A 148 -19.65 -3.19 3.07
CA ARG A 148 -21.07 -3.15 2.69
C ARG A 148 -21.20 -3.24 1.17
N VAL A 149 -22.24 -3.94 0.73
CA VAL A 149 -22.69 -3.88 -0.66
C VAL A 149 -23.63 -2.69 -0.80
N VAL A 150 -23.31 -1.79 -1.72
CA VAL A 150 -24.08 -0.59 -2.02
C VAL A 150 -24.57 -0.66 -3.46
N VAL A 151 -25.84 -0.34 -3.64
CA VAL A 151 -26.57 -0.38 -4.93
C VAL A 151 -27.26 0.95 -5.19
N ARG A 152 -27.83 1.14 -6.38
CA ARG A 152 -28.74 2.26 -6.63
C ARG A 152 -29.99 2.13 -5.74
N ALA A 153 -30.55 3.26 -5.33
CA ALA A 153 -31.71 3.30 -4.45
C ALA A 153 -32.96 2.66 -5.07
N ASP A 154 -33.05 2.64 -6.41
CA ASP A 154 -34.15 2.04 -7.18
C ASP A 154 -33.92 0.56 -7.54
N ASP A 155 -32.79 -0.04 -7.14
CA ASP A 155 -32.46 -1.44 -7.41
C ASP A 155 -32.73 -2.31 -6.18
N ASP A 156 -33.76 -3.16 -6.25
CA ASP A 156 -34.09 -4.16 -5.22
C ASP A 156 -33.65 -5.58 -5.61
N SER A 157 -32.87 -5.73 -6.68
CA SER A 157 -32.45 -7.04 -7.20
C SER A 157 -31.27 -7.66 -6.45
N ILE A 158 -30.63 -6.92 -5.54
CA ILE A 158 -29.53 -7.37 -4.70
C ILE A 158 -29.89 -7.10 -3.25
N GLN A 159 -30.08 -8.16 -2.45
CA GLN A 159 -30.42 -8.10 -1.03
C GLN A 159 -29.60 -9.08 -0.18
N THR A 160 -29.02 -10.11 -0.82
CA THR A 160 -28.21 -11.15 -0.18
C THR A 160 -26.97 -11.45 -1.01
N PRO A 161 -25.96 -12.14 -0.44
CA PRO A 161 -24.78 -12.58 -1.19
C PRO A 161 -25.11 -13.40 -2.44
N GLU A 162 -26.13 -14.23 -2.40
CA GLU A 162 -26.54 -15.10 -3.51
C GLU A 162 -27.03 -14.32 -4.74
N ASP A 163 -27.55 -13.10 -4.52
CA ASP A 163 -28.05 -12.23 -5.59
C ASP A 163 -26.91 -11.60 -6.42
N LEU A 164 -25.67 -11.71 -5.96
CA LEU A 164 -24.50 -11.16 -6.65
C LEU A 164 -24.12 -11.95 -7.90
N LYS A 165 -24.64 -13.16 -8.07
CA LYS A 165 -24.32 -14.04 -9.20
C LYS A 165 -24.64 -13.39 -10.54
N GLY A 166 -23.60 -13.21 -11.37
CA GLY A 166 -23.71 -12.57 -12.70
C GLY A 166 -23.92 -11.06 -12.64
N LYS A 167 -23.84 -10.44 -11.47
CA LYS A 167 -23.88 -8.98 -11.28
C LYS A 167 -22.49 -8.38 -11.43
N LYS A 168 -22.43 -7.14 -11.88
CA LYS A 168 -21.19 -6.40 -12.10
C LYS A 168 -20.83 -5.57 -10.87
N ILE A 169 -19.67 -5.85 -10.27
CA ILE A 169 -19.09 -5.01 -9.25
C ILE A 169 -18.06 -4.05 -9.84
N ALA A 170 -18.15 -2.76 -9.51
CA ALA A 170 -17.08 -1.80 -9.75
C ALA A 170 -16.08 -1.82 -8.59
N THR A 171 -14.82 -2.14 -8.86
CA THR A 171 -13.75 -2.16 -7.85
C THR A 171 -12.37 -2.09 -8.52
N ASN A 172 -11.31 -1.74 -7.77
CA ASN A 172 -9.95 -1.81 -8.29
C ASN A 172 -9.46 -3.27 -8.35
N ALA A 173 -8.47 -3.52 -9.23
CA ALA A 173 -8.00 -4.87 -9.56
C ALA A 173 -7.30 -5.60 -8.41
N THR A 174 -6.84 -4.88 -7.37
CA THR A 174 -6.12 -5.43 -6.22
C THR A 174 -6.90 -5.32 -4.91
N ASN A 175 -8.24 -5.12 -5.01
CA ASN A 175 -9.11 -5.08 -3.85
C ASN A 175 -9.07 -6.41 -3.08
N ALA A 176 -8.90 -6.34 -1.76
CA ALA A 176 -8.79 -7.50 -0.88
C ALA A 176 -10.01 -8.44 -0.92
N PHE A 177 -11.19 -7.91 -1.25
CA PHE A 177 -12.43 -8.67 -1.28
C PHE A 177 -12.77 -9.28 -2.64
N ILE A 178 -11.95 -9.12 -3.68
CA ILE A 178 -12.17 -9.75 -4.99
C ILE A 178 -12.45 -11.25 -4.87
N PRO A 179 -11.66 -12.06 -4.11
CA PRO A 179 -11.92 -13.48 -4.00
C PRO A 179 -13.31 -13.79 -3.42
N TRP A 180 -13.79 -12.95 -2.50
CA TRP A 180 -15.14 -13.11 -1.94
C TRP A 180 -16.22 -12.82 -2.99
N TYR A 181 -16.09 -11.71 -3.75
CA TYR A 181 -17.06 -11.36 -4.81
C TYR A 181 -17.10 -12.41 -5.92
N GLU A 182 -15.95 -12.91 -6.36
CA GLU A 182 -15.84 -13.98 -7.35
C GLU A 182 -16.46 -15.28 -6.86
N ALA A 183 -16.31 -15.62 -5.57
CA ALA A 183 -16.94 -16.80 -4.96
C ALA A 183 -18.47 -16.69 -4.98
N GLN A 184 -19.06 -15.47 -4.93
CA GLN A 184 -20.49 -15.24 -5.13
C GLN A 184 -20.89 -15.24 -6.62
N GLY A 185 -19.92 -15.32 -7.54
CA GLY A 185 -20.16 -15.31 -8.98
C GLY A 185 -20.36 -13.92 -9.57
N ALA A 186 -19.89 -12.86 -8.93
CA ALA A 186 -19.90 -11.51 -9.45
C ALA A 186 -18.86 -11.33 -10.58
N GLU A 187 -19.14 -10.39 -11.50
CA GLU A 187 -18.25 -10.01 -12.59
C GLU A 187 -17.51 -8.72 -12.23
N ILE A 188 -16.17 -8.72 -12.28
CA ILE A 188 -15.37 -7.57 -11.92
C ILE A 188 -15.31 -6.55 -13.05
N VAL A 189 -15.64 -5.30 -12.75
CA VAL A 189 -15.43 -4.13 -13.59
C VAL A 189 -14.34 -3.27 -12.95
N GLY A 190 -13.17 -3.26 -13.57
CA GLY A 190 -11.99 -2.55 -13.03
C GLY A 190 -12.16 -1.03 -13.10
N VAL A 191 -11.78 -0.36 -12.01
CA VAL A 191 -11.67 1.10 -11.87
C VAL A 191 -10.41 1.46 -11.11
N ASP A 192 -9.97 2.70 -11.20
CA ASP A 192 -8.77 3.16 -10.51
C ASP A 192 -9.08 3.74 -9.12
N THR A 193 -10.27 4.35 -8.92
CA THR A 193 -10.63 5.02 -7.66
C THR A 193 -11.99 4.58 -7.13
N SER A 194 -12.21 4.79 -5.82
CA SER A 194 -13.52 4.54 -5.19
C SER A 194 -14.62 5.45 -5.73
N SER A 195 -14.29 6.70 -6.05
CA SER A 195 -15.25 7.64 -6.67
C SER A 195 -15.72 7.15 -8.03
N GLU A 196 -14.81 6.63 -8.88
CA GLU A 196 -15.19 6.02 -10.17
C GLU A 196 -16.09 4.80 -9.99
N ALA A 197 -15.84 3.98 -8.94
CA ALA A 197 -16.70 2.83 -8.63
C ALA A 197 -18.13 3.29 -8.33
N ILE A 198 -18.29 4.33 -7.51
CA ILE A 198 -19.59 4.90 -7.17
C ILE A 198 -20.28 5.48 -8.42
N ASP A 199 -19.55 6.20 -9.27
CA ASP A 199 -20.08 6.77 -10.53
C ASP A 199 -20.55 5.68 -11.50
N LEU A 200 -19.85 4.53 -11.56
CA LEU A 200 -20.29 3.41 -12.40
C LEU A 200 -21.60 2.82 -11.90
N VAL A 201 -21.81 2.71 -10.58
CA VAL A 201 -23.07 2.25 -9.99
C VAL A 201 -24.18 3.28 -10.24
N LEU A 202 -23.95 4.56 -9.99
CA LEU A 202 -24.91 5.63 -10.24
C LEU A 202 -25.36 5.68 -11.70
N SER A 203 -24.44 5.46 -12.65
CA SER A 203 -24.74 5.45 -14.08
C SER A 203 -25.31 4.13 -14.60
N GLY A 204 -25.43 3.08 -13.77
CA GLY A 204 -25.92 1.75 -14.16
C GLY A 204 -24.94 0.96 -15.02
N ARG A 205 -23.66 1.34 -15.07
CA ARG A 205 -22.61 0.59 -15.76
C ARG A 205 -22.05 -0.55 -14.91
N ALA A 206 -22.21 -0.45 -13.58
CA ALA A 206 -22.05 -1.53 -12.64
C ALA A 206 -23.34 -1.68 -11.81
N ASP A 207 -23.59 -2.87 -11.28
CA ASP A 207 -24.80 -3.15 -10.50
C ASP A 207 -24.59 -2.75 -9.04
N PHE A 208 -23.39 -2.94 -8.51
CA PHE A 208 -23.04 -2.63 -7.13
C PHE A 208 -21.58 -2.27 -6.94
N LEU A 209 -21.26 -1.77 -5.76
CA LEU A 209 -19.89 -1.64 -5.26
C LEU A 209 -19.81 -2.21 -3.83
N GLY A 210 -18.61 -2.63 -3.44
CA GLY A 210 -18.27 -2.97 -2.06
C GLY A 210 -17.46 -1.83 -1.44
N THR A 211 -17.98 -1.22 -0.38
CA THR A 211 -17.36 -0.06 0.26
C THR A 211 -17.58 -0.05 1.77
N SER A 212 -16.96 0.89 2.46
CA SER A 212 -17.25 1.18 3.87
C SER A 212 -18.12 2.42 4.02
N VAL A 213 -18.71 2.58 5.19
CA VAL A 213 -19.54 3.77 5.50
C VAL A 213 -18.75 5.06 5.40
N PRO A 214 -17.52 5.18 5.93
CA PRO A 214 -16.74 6.41 5.82
C PRO A 214 -16.45 6.81 4.36
N VAL A 215 -16.07 5.86 3.51
CA VAL A 215 -15.79 6.13 2.07
C VAL A 215 -17.06 6.59 1.36
N LEU A 216 -18.20 5.93 1.61
CA LEU A 216 -19.47 6.34 1.02
C LEU A 216 -19.88 7.73 1.48
N ASN A 217 -19.78 8.02 2.78
CA ASN A 217 -20.13 9.33 3.33
C ASN A 217 -19.24 10.44 2.76
N ALA A 218 -17.92 10.22 2.67
CA ALA A 218 -17.01 11.19 2.08
C ALA A 218 -17.42 11.57 0.64
N TYR A 219 -17.77 10.56 -0.19
CA TYR A 219 -18.28 10.82 -1.53
C TYR A 219 -19.60 11.60 -1.51
N LEU A 220 -20.54 11.25 -0.61
CA LEU A 220 -21.86 11.90 -0.53
C LEU A 220 -21.79 13.33 0.01
N ASP A 221 -20.78 13.66 0.81
CA ASP A 221 -20.54 15.02 1.28
C ASP A 221 -20.06 15.93 0.14
N GLU A 222 -19.23 15.41 -0.77
CA GLU A 222 -18.81 16.10 -1.99
C GLU A 222 -19.90 16.11 -3.08
N HIS A 223 -20.79 15.11 -3.09
CA HIS A 223 -21.85 14.92 -4.07
C HIS A 223 -23.25 14.82 -3.42
N PRO A 224 -23.77 15.90 -2.81
CA PRO A 224 -25.05 15.85 -2.08
C PRO A 224 -26.25 15.40 -2.91
N ASP A 225 -26.18 15.59 -4.23
CA ASP A 225 -27.22 15.15 -5.18
C ASP A 225 -27.26 13.62 -5.39
N ALA A 226 -26.23 12.88 -4.95
CA ALA A 226 -26.16 11.42 -4.98
C ALA A 226 -26.79 10.76 -3.73
N LYS A 227 -27.05 11.52 -2.66
CA LYS A 227 -27.44 11.00 -1.34
C LYS A 227 -28.68 10.09 -1.38
N ASP A 228 -29.69 10.45 -2.17
CA ASP A 228 -30.92 9.68 -2.29
C ASP A 228 -30.89 8.68 -3.46
N LYS A 229 -29.75 8.54 -4.15
CA LYS A 229 -29.60 7.66 -5.31
C LYS A 229 -28.91 6.35 -5.02
N LEU A 230 -28.34 6.21 -3.82
CA LEU A 230 -27.64 5.00 -3.34
C LEU A 230 -28.26 4.49 -2.05
N LYS A 231 -28.19 3.19 -1.84
CA LYS A 231 -28.55 2.54 -0.58
C LYS A 231 -27.63 1.37 -0.28
N GLU A 232 -27.45 1.09 1.01
CA GLU A 232 -26.88 -0.17 1.47
C GLU A 232 -27.86 -1.30 1.17
N ALA A 233 -27.39 -2.35 0.51
CA ALA A 233 -28.14 -3.57 0.30
C ALA A 233 -27.97 -4.51 1.50
N PHE A 234 -26.73 -4.78 1.90
CA PHE A 234 -26.40 -5.57 3.10
C PHE A 234 -24.94 -5.35 3.52
N VAL A 235 -24.64 -5.71 4.78
CA VAL A 235 -23.25 -5.85 5.28
C VAL A 235 -22.71 -7.21 4.86
N ILE A 236 -21.52 -7.25 4.28
CA ILE A 236 -20.89 -8.53 3.92
C ILE A 236 -20.63 -9.32 5.21
N PRO A 237 -21.14 -10.57 5.33
CA PRO A 237 -20.92 -11.38 6.52
C PRO A 237 -19.42 -11.63 6.79
N ASP A 238 -19.04 -11.58 8.06
CA ASP A 238 -17.68 -11.82 8.55
C ASP A 238 -16.60 -10.98 7.83
N SER A 239 -16.96 -9.78 7.36
CA SER A 239 -16.12 -8.87 6.58
C SER A 239 -15.45 -7.78 7.41
N GLU A 240 -15.08 -8.06 8.66
CA GLU A 240 -14.23 -7.09 9.36
C GLU A 240 -12.92 -6.96 8.60
N ASP A 241 -12.71 -5.80 8.01
CA ASP A 241 -11.46 -5.45 7.34
C ASP A 241 -10.51 -4.91 8.40
N VAL A 242 -9.40 -5.59 8.59
CA VAL A 242 -8.38 -5.26 9.58
C VAL A 242 -7.29 -4.47 8.89
N ILE A 243 -7.16 -3.20 9.24
CA ILE A 243 -6.28 -2.26 8.57
C ILE A 243 -5.01 -2.04 9.39
N ALA A 244 -3.85 -2.23 8.74
CA ALA A 244 -2.56 -2.13 9.38
C ALA A 244 -1.49 -1.56 8.43
N ILE A 245 -0.31 -1.28 8.96
CA ILE A 245 0.80 -0.69 8.24
C ILE A 245 1.74 -1.80 7.75
N PRO A 246 1.85 -2.03 6.42
CA PRO A 246 2.76 -3.03 5.86
C PRO A 246 4.20 -2.54 5.87
N VAL A 247 5.12 -3.43 6.24
CA VAL A 247 6.57 -3.24 6.08
C VAL A 247 7.15 -4.40 5.29
N ARG A 248 8.37 -4.24 4.77
CA ARG A 248 9.05 -5.35 4.10
C ARG A 248 9.27 -6.50 5.07
N LYS A 249 9.03 -7.71 4.59
CA LYS A 249 9.15 -8.92 5.41
C LYS A 249 10.54 -9.06 6.02
N GLY A 250 10.56 -9.33 7.35
CA GLY A 250 11.77 -9.52 8.12
C GLY A 250 12.42 -8.25 8.67
N GLU A 251 11.83 -7.07 8.45
CA GLU A 251 12.28 -5.81 9.07
C GLU A 251 11.74 -5.67 10.53
N THR A 252 12.01 -6.68 11.36
CA THR A 252 11.39 -6.85 12.69
C THR A 252 11.62 -5.65 13.61
N GLU A 253 12.86 -5.15 13.73
CA GLU A 253 13.16 -3.99 14.58
C GLU A 253 12.40 -2.73 14.16
N TYR A 254 12.20 -2.56 12.85
CA TYR A 254 11.43 -1.45 12.31
C TYR A 254 9.94 -1.61 12.60
N LEU A 255 9.41 -2.82 12.45
CA LEU A 255 8.02 -3.15 12.78
C LEU A 255 7.75 -2.97 14.28
N ASP A 256 8.65 -3.44 15.13
CA ASP A 256 8.53 -3.26 16.60
C ASP A 256 8.49 -1.77 16.97
N ALA A 257 9.28 -0.93 16.31
CA ALA A 257 9.26 0.51 16.54
C ALA A 257 7.95 1.16 16.09
N ILE A 258 7.38 0.71 14.96
CA ILE A 258 6.04 1.15 14.50
C ILE A 258 4.97 0.74 15.51
N ASN A 259 4.98 -0.51 15.99
CA ASN A 259 4.02 -1.01 16.96
C ASN A 259 4.10 -0.28 18.29
N ALA A 260 5.31 0.00 18.78
CA ALA A 260 5.51 0.80 19.98
C ALA A 260 4.91 2.22 19.82
N ALA A 261 5.15 2.85 18.67
CA ALA A 261 4.60 4.17 18.38
C ALA A 261 3.05 4.15 18.27
N LEU A 262 2.47 3.12 17.63
CA LEU A 262 1.00 2.94 17.57
C LEU A 262 0.41 2.73 18.97
N ALA A 263 1.07 1.93 19.82
CA ALA A 263 0.63 1.71 21.20
C ALA A 263 0.62 3.03 22.00
N GLU A 264 1.69 3.85 21.90
CA GLU A 264 1.71 5.18 22.53
C GLU A 264 0.59 6.09 22.01
N LEU A 265 0.37 6.15 20.69
CA LEU A 265 -0.71 6.94 20.10
C LEU A 265 -2.10 6.47 20.55
N ARG A 266 -2.27 5.17 20.77
CA ARG A 266 -3.52 4.59 21.30
C ARG A 266 -3.72 4.97 22.77
N GLU A 267 -2.69 4.84 23.63
CA GLU A 267 -2.73 5.22 25.05
C GLU A 267 -3.01 6.72 25.23
N GLU A 268 -2.47 7.57 24.36
CA GLU A 268 -2.72 9.01 24.35
C GLU A 268 -4.12 9.38 23.81
N GLY A 269 -4.87 8.42 23.27
CA GLY A 269 -6.17 8.63 22.63
C GLY A 269 -6.08 9.30 21.25
N LYS A 270 -4.87 9.42 20.67
CA LYS A 270 -4.66 10.10 19.38
C LYS A 270 -5.26 9.33 18.22
N LEU A 271 -5.19 7.99 18.21
CA LEU A 271 -5.83 7.17 17.18
C LEU A 271 -7.34 7.39 17.15
N LYS A 272 -7.97 7.41 18.34
CA LYS A 272 -9.41 7.70 18.49
C LYS A 272 -9.76 9.10 18.00
N GLU A 273 -9.00 10.13 18.39
CA GLU A 273 -9.20 11.52 17.94
C GLU A 273 -9.20 11.61 16.41
N ILE A 274 -8.20 10.97 15.76
CA ILE A 274 -8.09 10.93 14.30
C ILE A 274 -9.28 10.19 13.68
N SER A 275 -9.66 9.04 14.24
CA SER A 275 -10.82 8.27 13.78
C SER A 275 -12.12 9.09 13.87
N GLU A 276 -12.41 9.69 15.02
CA GLU A 276 -13.60 10.52 15.20
C GLU A 276 -13.63 11.73 14.27
N LYS A 277 -12.47 12.35 14.02
CA LYS A 277 -12.35 13.52 13.13
C LYS A 277 -12.73 13.18 11.68
N TYR A 278 -12.21 12.10 11.13
CA TYR A 278 -12.35 11.77 9.71
C TYR A 278 -13.50 10.81 9.39
N LEU A 279 -13.87 9.95 10.35
CA LEU A 279 -14.85 8.89 10.12
C LEU A 279 -16.18 9.13 10.86
N GLY A 280 -16.22 10.15 11.75
CA GLY A 280 -17.39 10.45 12.55
C GLY A 280 -17.66 9.47 13.70
N GLY A 281 -16.71 8.57 13.99
CA GLY A 281 -16.81 7.56 15.05
C GLY A 281 -15.47 6.94 15.38
N ASP A 282 -15.43 6.18 16.47
CA ASP A 282 -14.25 5.41 16.89
C ASP A 282 -14.25 4.04 16.21
N TYR A 283 -13.33 3.84 15.27
CA TYR A 283 -13.11 2.59 14.54
C TYR A 283 -11.73 1.97 14.86
N THR A 284 -11.14 2.36 16.02
CA THR A 284 -9.81 1.88 16.41
C THR A 284 -9.83 0.55 17.13
N GLU A 285 -11.04 0.05 17.45
CA GLU A 285 -11.27 -1.24 18.11
C GLU A 285 -12.18 -2.11 17.23
N SER A 286 -11.95 -3.44 17.27
CA SER A 286 -12.81 -4.39 16.57
C SER A 286 -14.23 -4.39 17.14
N ALA A 287 -15.22 -4.39 16.27
CA ALA A 287 -16.62 -4.53 16.66
C ALA A 287 -16.99 -5.96 17.12
N TYR A 288 -16.10 -6.92 16.92
CA TYR A 288 -16.32 -8.35 17.20
C TYR A 288 -15.49 -8.89 18.39
N GLN A 289 -14.90 -7.99 19.22
CA GLN A 289 -14.21 -8.38 20.46
C GLN A 289 -15.16 -8.57 21.63
#